data_1600431c04079bff7774ad573774bfcb
#
_entry.id   1600431c04079bff7774ad573774bfcb
#
_cell.length_a   1.000
_cell.length_b   1.000
_cell.length_c   1.000
_cell.angle_alpha   90.00
_cell.angle_beta   90.00
_cell.angle_gamma   90.00
#
_symmetry.space_group_name_H-M   'P 1'
#
loop_
_entity.id
_entity.type
_entity.pdbx_description
1 polymer ?
#
loop_
_entity_poly.entity_id
_entity_poly.type
_entity_poly.pdbx_seq_one_letter_code
_entity_poly.pdbx_strand_id
1 'polypeptide(L)'
;MQVASIRNEIKDHIDTSLNEAMQPPSFDFSVAQELSDVFASSEGSTITPYEKLNNPILHSKRFIEAISEALKQAMVLYPELILMGQDIAEYGGAFKVTEGFVTQFGKQRVRNTPICESAIVGAALGLSLEGIKSVVEMQFADFVSVGFNQIVNNLAKINYRWGQNADVVIRMPTGAGVGAGPFHSQSNEAWFVHTPGLKVVYPSNPQDAKGLLLAAFEDPNPVLFFEHKFLYRSLKGEVPAGYYNTPIGKAALAKEGQDLTIITYGLGVHWALDAAAQRPDYTFEILDLRTLLPLDLDAIITAASKTGRVLVLHEDTLT
;
A
#
# COMPACT_ATOMS: atom_id res chain seq x y z
N MET A 1 -2.19 -60.78 -18.39
CA MET A 1 -3.61 -60.52 -18.18
C MET A 1 -3.88 -59.39 -17.18
N GLN A 2 -3.31 -59.42 -16.01
CA GLN A 2 -3.56 -58.43 -14.94
C GLN A 2 -3.20 -56.97 -15.30
N VAL A 3 -2.10 -56.73 -16.03
CA VAL A 3 -1.69 -55.36 -16.45
C VAL A 3 -2.64 -54.76 -17.49
N ALA A 4 -3.16 -55.59 -18.41
CA ALA A 4 -4.12 -55.13 -19.41
C ALA A 4 -5.47 -54.75 -18.77
N SER A 5 -5.89 -55.53 -17.74
CA SER A 5 -7.11 -55.19 -16.98
C SER A 5 -7.01 -53.83 -16.28
N ILE A 6 -5.87 -53.62 -15.55
CA ILE A 6 -5.63 -52.36 -14.85
C ILE A 6 -5.59 -51.16 -15.83
N ARG A 7 -4.96 -51.32 -16.99
CA ARG A 7 -4.94 -50.27 -18.02
C ARG A 7 -6.30 -49.91 -18.53
N ASN A 8 -7.16 -50.90 -18.76
CA ASN A 8 -8.54 -50.69 -19.22
C ASN A 8 -9.37 -49.99 -18.13
N GLU A 9 -9.27 -50.43 -16.88
CA GLU A 9 -9.96 -49.81 -15.75
C GLU A 9 -9.57 -48.33 -15.58
N ILE A 10 -8.27 -48.00 -15.67
CA ILE A 10 -7.80 -46.61 -15.61
C ILE A 10 -8.32 -45.82 -16.81
N LYS A 11 -8.31 -46.39 -18.02
CA LYS A 11 -8.81 -45.71 -19.21
C LYS A 11 -10.30 -45.41 -19.07
N ASP A 12 -11.10 -46.42 -18.69
CA ASP A 12 -12.53 -46.27 -18.51
C ASP A 12 -12.88 -45.22 -17.45
N HIS A 13 -12.09 -45.18 -16.37
CA HIS A 13 -12.24 -44.16 -15.33
C HIS A 13 -11.91 -42.75 -15.87
N ILE A 14 -10.83 -42.58 -16.62
CA ILE A 14 -10.46 -41.33 -17.26
C ILE A 14 -11.55 -40.87 -18.23
N ASP A 15 -12.02 -41.79 -19.13
CA ASP A 15 -13.04 -41.47 -20.13
C ASP A 15 -14.37 -41.08 -19.48
N THR A 16 -14.77 -41.76 -18.40
CA THR A 16 -15.96 -41.42 -17.61
C THR A 16 -15.85 -40.05 -16.98
N SER A 17 -14.75 -39.77 -16.24
CA SER A 17 -14.52 -38.50 -15.59
C SER A 17 -14.42 -37.34 -16.58
N LEU A 18 -13.81 -37.58 -17.75
CA LEU A 18 -13.74 -36.59 -18.82
C LEU A 18 -15.13 -36.27 -19.38
N ASN A 19 -15.97 -37.31 -19.64
CA ASN A 19 -17.33 -37.11 -20.11
C ASN A 19 -18.20 -36.36 -19.09
N GLU A 20 -18.06 -36.64 -17.80
CA GLU A 20 -18.72 -35.90 -16.72
C GLU A 20 -18.28 -34.45 -16.70
N ALA A 21 -16.96 -34.20 -16.79
CA ALA A 21 -16.38 -32.85 -16.79
C ALA A 21 -16.76 -32.04 -18.05
N MET A 22 -17.03 -32.72 -19.18
CA MET A 22 -17.47 -32.06 -20.42
C MET A 22 -18.98 -31.75 -20.44
N GLN A 23 -19.73 -32.16 -19.43
CA GLN A 23 -21.11 -31.70 -19.21
C GLN A 23 -21.08 -30.58 -18.18
N PRO A 24 -20.73 -29.34 -18.56
CA PRO A 24 -20.60 -28.26 -17.59
C PRO A 24 -21.96 -28.00 -16.94
N PRO A 25 -22.01 -27.83 -15.61
CA PRO A 25 -23.11 -27.12 -15.02
C PRO A 25 -23.21 -25.74 -15.71
N SER A 26 -24.41 -25.22 -15.90
CA SER A 26 -24.61 -23.89 -16.41
C SER A 26 -23.89 -22.91 -15.46
N PHE A 27 -22.75 -22.37 -15.87
CA PHE A 27 -22.10 -21.30 -15.13
C PHE A 27 -22.82 -20.00 -15.45
N ASP A 28 -23.52 -19.45 -14.50
CA ASP A 28 -23.96 -18.07 -14.55
C ASP A 28 -22.75 -17.18 -14.31
N PHE A 29 -22.14 -16.71 -15.41
CA PHE A 29 -21.03 -15.76 -15.33
C PHE A 29 -21.56 -14.40 -14.86
N SER A 30 -21.00 -13.89 -13.76
CA SER A 30 -21.30 -12.55 -13.25
C SER A 30 -20.03 -11.70 -13.20
N VAL A 31 -19.98 -10.63 -14.00
CA VAL A 31 -18.89 -9.65 -13.97
C VAL A 31 -18.75 -9.04 -12.57
N ALA A 32 -19.86 -8.80 -11.89
CA ALA A 32 -19.83 -8.25 -10.53
C ALA A 32 -19.14 -9.19 -9.54
N GLN A 33 -19.37 -10.50 -9.67
CA GLN A 33 -18.71 -11.50 -8.83
C GLN A 33 -17.21 -11.56 -9.13
N GLU A 34 -16.83 -11.63 -10.41
CA GLU A 34 -15.41 -11.63 -10.81
C GLU A 34 -14.66 -10.41 -10.28
N LEU A 35 -15.27 -9.22 -10.31
CA LEU A 35 -14.66 -8.00 -9.78
C LEU A 35 -14.58 -8.02 -8.25
N SER A 36 -15.56 -8.60 -7.56
CA SER A 36 -15.54 -8.72 -6.10
C SER A 36 -14.48 -9.69 -5.60
N ASP A 37 -14.17 -10.73 -6.38
CA ASP A 37 -13.19 -11.75 -6.02
C ASP A 37 -11.73 -11.29 -6.11
N VAL A 38 -11.48 -10.12 -6.75
CA VAL A 38 -10.13 -9.53 -6.88
C VAL A 38 -9.53 -9.20 -5.53
N PHE A 39 -10.34 -8.72 -4.59
CA PHE A 39 -9.89 -8.32 -3.26
C PHE A 39 -10.57 -9.14 -2.17
N ALA A 40 -9.81 -9.49 -1.14
CA ALA A 40 -10.38 -10.01 0.08
C ALA A 40 -11.29 -8.95 0.71
N SER A 41 -12.48 -9.36 1.16
CA SER A 41 -13.39 -8.46 1.85
C SER A 41 -12.78 -8.02 3.18
N SER A 42 -12.73 -6.72 3.45
CA SER A 42 -12.42 -6.19 4.76
C SER A 42 -13.68 -6.21 5.61
N GLU A 43 -13.69 -6.95 6.71
CA GLU A 43 -14.60 -6.65 7.80
C GLU A 43 -14.29 -5.21 8.26
N GLY A 44 -15.32 -4.42 8.55
CA GLY A 44 -15.12 -2.98 8.85
C GLY A 44 -14.05 -2.76 9.91
N SER A 45 -13.22 -1.73 9.72
CA SER A 45 -12.17 -1.35 10.66
C SER A 45 -12.71 -1.14 12.06
N THR A 46 -12.04 -1.71 13.05
CA THR A 46 -12.33 -1.52 14.47
C THR A 46 -11.68 -0.24 15.03
N ILE A 47 -10.79 0.40 14.24
CA ILE A 47 -10.08 1.61 14.64
C ILE A 47 -10.92 2.85 14.29
N THR A 48 -10.92 3.82 15.20
CA THR A 48 -11.63 5.08 14.98
C THR A 48 -10.98 5.87 13.84
N PRO A 49 -11.71 6.22 12.78
CA PRO A 49 -11.21 7.11 11.74
C PRO A 49 -10.83 8.49 12.31
N TYR A 50 -9.80 9.11 11.73
CA TYR A 50 -9.32 10.42 12.17
C TYR A 50 -10.44 11.47 12.27
N GLU A 51 -11.32 11.51 11.28
CA GLU A 51 -12.43 12.46 11.21
C GLU A 51 -13.45 12.34 12.37
N LYS A 52 -13.42 11.20 13.08
CA LYS A 52 -14.30 10.92 14.22
C LYS A 52 -13.61 11.09 15.58
N LEU A 53 -12.34 11.52 15.61
CA LEU A 53 -11.64 11.79 16.87
C LEU A 53 -12.19 13.04 17.55
N ASN A 54 -12.55 12.93 18.81
CA ASN A 54 -13.01 14.03 19.63
C ASN A 54 -11.84 14.67 20.39
N ASN A 55 -11.45 15.91 20.02
CA ASN A 55 -10.39 16.68 20.68
C ASN A 55 -9.10 15.86 20.95
N PRO A 56 -8.47 15.28 19.93
CA PRO A 56 -7.27 14.47 20.12
C PRO A 56 -6.11 15.32 20.64
N ILE A 57 -5.28 14.72 21.47
CA ILE A 57 -3.99 15.32 21.83
C ILE A 57 -3.10 15.29 20.59
N LEU A 58 -2.68 16.47 20.13
CA LEU A 58 -1.85 16.63 18.94
C LEU A 58 -0.39 16.83 19.35
N HIS A 59 0.51 16.22 18.59
CA HIS A 59 1.95 16.40 18.69
C HIS A 59 2.53 16.81 17.34
N SER A 60 3.36 17.84 17.35
CA SER A 60 4.10 18.21 16.14
C SER A 60 5.18 17.18 15.85
N LYS A 61 5.08 16.49 14.71
CA LYS A 61 5.97 15.41 14.29
C LYS A 61 6.45 15.61 12.86
N ARG A 62 7.70 15.19 12.60
CA ARG A 62 8.17 15.04 11.22
C ARG A 62 7.46 13.87 10.57
N PHE A 63 7.38 13.88 9.24
CA PHE A 63 6.76 12.82 8.46
C PHE A 63 7.33 11.43 8.83
N ILE A 64 8.65 11.30 8.92
CA ILE A 64 9.32 10.05 9.30
C ILE A 64 9.00 9.61 10.75
N GLU A 65 8.81 10.56 11.67
CA GLU A 65 8.46 10.26 13.06
C GLU A 65 7.03 9.73 13.18
N ALA A 66 6.11 10.22 12.34
CA ALA A 66 4.75 9.73 12.26
C ALA A 66 4.69 8.28 11.76
N ILE A 67 5.50 7.94 10.75
CA ILE A 67 5.65 6.57 10.24
C ILE A 67 6.23 5.65 11.32
N SER A 68 7.33 6.07 11.97
CA SER A 68 7.94 5.29 13.06
C SER A 68 6.96 5.04 14.20
N GLU A 69 6.15 6.04 14.56
CA GLU A 69 5.11 5.88 15.59
C GLU A 69 4.02 4.90 15.17
N ALA A 70 3.54 4.97 13.91
CA ALA A 70 2.57 4.02 13.39
C ALA A 70 3.08 2.58 13.49
N LEU A 71 4.32 2.33 13.07
CA LEU A 71 4.96 1.01 13.19
C LEU A 71 5.04 0.55 14.64
N LYS A 72 5.45 1.42 15.57
CA LYS A 72 5.52 1.08 17.01
C LYS A 72 4.14 0.72 17.55
N GLN A 73 3.13 1.50 17.23
CA GLN A 73 1.75 1.25 17.67
C GLN A 73 1.23 -0.06 17.09
N ALA A 74 1.48 -0.34 15.81
CA ALA A 74 1.11 -1.59 15.19
C ALA A 74 1.82 -2.79 15.83
N MET A 75 3.12 -2.70 16.11
CA MET A 75 3.87 -3.76 16.79
C MET A 75 3.41 -4.01 18.23
N VAL A 76 2.83 -3.02 18.88
CA VAL A 76 2.20 -3.19 20.22
C VAL A 76 0.84 -3.85 20.07
N LEU A 77 0.03 -3.42 19.09
CA LEU A 77 -1.32 -3.93 18.87
C LEU A 77 -1.33 -5.37 18.35
N TYR A 78 -0.39 -5.69 17.46
CA TYR A 78 -0.23 -7.01 16.84
C TYR A 78 1.04 -7.69 17.37
N PRO A 79 0.97 -8.50 18.44
CA PRO A 79 2.14 -9.14 19.06
C PRO A 79 2.92 -10.07 18.11
N GLU A 80 2.23 -10.63 17.10
CA GLU A 80 2.83 -11.52 16.11
C GLU A 80 3.40 -10.80 14.88
N LEU A 81 3.20 -9.47 14.76
CA LEU A 81 3.68 -8.71 13.60
C LEU A 81 5.20 -8.78 13.49
N ILE A 82 5.68 -9.16 12.31
CA ILE A 82 7.11 -9.24 11.97
C ILE A 82 7.48 -8.12 11.01
N LEU A 83 8.54 -7.40 11.34
CA LEU A 83 9.15 -6.38 10.48
C LEU A 83 10.46 -6.93 9.89
N MET A 84 10.56 -6.94 8.56
CA MET A 84 11.71 -7.48 7.81
C MET A 84 12.25 -6.46 6.81
N GLY A 85 13.55 -6.44 6.64
CA GLY A 85 14.22 -5.59 5.65
C GLY A 85 15.73 -5.57 5.86
N GLN A 86 16.42 -4.84 5.01
CA GLN A 86 17.88 -4.71 5.07
C GLN A 86 18.25 -3.65 6.11
N ASP A 87 19.15 -4.00 7.03
CA ASP A 87 19.71 -3.12 8.07
C ASP A 87 18.68 -2.47 9.02
N ILE A 88 17.47 -3.01 9.11
CA ILE A 88 16.38 -2.41 9.90
C ILE A 88 16.46 -2.69 11.41
N ALA A 89 17.22 -3.70 11.83
CA ALA A 89 17.33 -4.08 13.24
C ALA A 89 18.28 -3.17 14.01
N GLU A 90 19.56 -3.53 14.14
CA GLU A 90 20.52 -2.79 14.96
C GLU A 90 20.83 -1.40 14.40
N TYR A 91 20.89 -1.28 13.06
CA TYR A 91 21.16 -0.01 12.40
C TYR A 91 19.95 0.93 12.36
N GLY A 92 18.72 0.37 12.36
CA GLY A 92 17.46 1.13 12.34
C GLY A 92 17.00 1.58 10.95
N GLY A 93 17.47 0.92 9.91
CA GLY A 93 17.16 1.23 8.51
C GLY A 93 17.96 2.40 7.93
N ALA A 94 17.96 2.52 6.60
CA ALA A 94 18.69 3.57 5.87
C ALA A 94 18.27 4.98 6.30
N PHE A 95 17.02 5.18 6.68
CA PHE A 95 16.46 6.46 7.09
C PHE A 95 16.20 6.58 8.60
N LYS A 96 16.54 5.55 9.40
CA LYS A 96 16.33 5.50 10.85
C LYS A 96 14.86 5.42 11.30
N VAL A 97 14.00 4.89 10.46
CA VAL A 97 12.57 4.69 10.79
C VAL A 97 12.39 3.70 11.93
N THR A 98 13.21 2.65 11.97
CA THR A 98 13.14 1.53 12.92
C THR A 98 14.19 1.57 14.01
N GLU A 99 14.82 2.74 14.22
CA GLU A 99 15.84 2.91 15.26
C GLU A 99 15.29 2.57 16.65
N GLY A 100 16.00 1.69 17.37
CA GLY A 100 15.62 1.21 18.69
C GLY A 100 14.55 0.11 18.72
N PHE A 101 13.95 -0.27 17.57
CA PHE A 101 12.88 -1.29 17.53
C PHE A 101 13.37 -2.66 17.97
N VAL A 102 14.57 -3.06 17.56
CA VAL A 102 15.11 -4.38 17.95
C VAL A 102 15.31 -4.48 19.48
N THR A 103 15.65 -3.37 20.14
CA THR A 103 15.76 -3.32 21.59
C THR A 103 14.39 -3.44 22.26
N GLN A 104 13.36 -2.83 21.69
CA GLN A 104 12.02 -2.81 22.25
C GLN A 104 11.24 -4.10 21.97
N PHE A 105 11.33 -4.66 20.75
CA PHE A 105 10.49 -5.76 20.29
C PHE A 105 11.25 -7.08 20.06
N GLY A 106 12.58 -7.06 20.14
CA GLY A 106 13.42 -8.23 19.99
C GLY A 106 13.71 -8.63 18.54
N LYS A 107 14.78 -9.40 18.36
CA LYS A 107 15.25 -9.88 17.05
C LYS A 107 14.30 -10.86 16.35
N GLN A 108 13.41 -11.50 17.11
CA GLN A 108 12.40 -12.39 16.56
C GLN A 108 11.38 -11.64 15.70
N ARG A 109 11.11 -10.38 16.06
CA ARG A 109 10.11 -9.56 15.40
C ARG A 109 10.69 -8.45 14.51
N VAL A 110 11.94 -8.03 14.74
CA VAL A 110 12.64 -7.03 13.91
C VAL A 110 13.85 -7.70 13.30
N ARG A 111 13.75 -8.05 12.02
CA ARG A 111 14.69 -8.95 11.35
C ARG A 111 15.46 -8.28 10.23
N ASN A 112 16.78 -8.26 10.36
CA ASN A 112 17.62 -8.00 9.18
C ASN A 112 17.53 -9.15 8.20
N THR A 113 17.51 -8.83 6.92
CA THR A 113 17.56 -9.79 5.83
C THR A 113 18.82 -9.57 5.00
N PRO A 114 19.29 -10.59 4.27
CA PRO A 114 20.21 -10.38 3.15
C PRO A 114 19.59 -9.48 2.07
N ILE A 115 20.41 -9.04 1.11
CA ILE A 115 19.94 -8.33 -0.10
C ILE A 115 19.27 -9.36 -1.02
N CYS A 116 17.95 -9.52 -0.88
CA CYS A 116 17.17 -10.50 -1.64
C CYS A 116 15.67 -10.15 -1.62
N GLU A 117 15.30 -9.04 -2.24
CA GLU A 117 13.94 -8.44 -2.18
C GLU A 117 12.85 -9.43 -2.59
N SER A 118 13.10 -10.27 -3.60
CA SER A 118 12.16 -11.32 -4.00
C SER A 118 11.90 -12.34 -2.87
N ALA A 119 12.94 -12.77 -2.17
CA ALA A 119 12.79 -13.70 -1.05
C ALA A 119 12.12 -13.05 0.17
N ILE A 120 12.38 -11.76 0.40
CA ILE A 120 11.75 -11.00 1.50
C ILE A 120 10.24 -10.93 1.28
N VAL A 121 9.81 -10.56 0.07
CA VAL A 121 8.37 -10.49 -0.29
C VAL A 121 7.73 -11.88 -0.24
N GLY A 122 8.41 -12.90 -0.76
CA GLY A 122 7.93 -14.29 -0.69
C GLY A 122 7.78 -14.81 0.74
N ALA A 123 8.73 -14.47 1.63
CA ALA A 123 8.63 -14.81 3.05
C ALA A 123 7.46 -14.09 3.74
N ALA A 124 7.22 -12.82 3.39
CA ALA A 124 6.08 -12.07 3.90
C ALA A 124 4.74 -12.71 3.50
N LEU A 125 4.61 -13.16 2.25
CA LEU A 125 3.45 -13.93 1.81
C LEU A 125 3.28 -15.22 2.62
N GLY A 126 4.38 -15.99 2.80
CA GLY A 126 4.34 -17.22 3.59
C GLY A 126 3.90 -16.98 5.03
N LEU A 127 4.35 -15.90 5.67
CA LEU A 127 3.91 -15.49 7.01
C LEU A 127 2.41 -15.18 7.01
N SER A 128 1.93 -14.43 6.03
CA SER A 128 0.51 -14.08 5.92
C SER A 128 -0.38 -15.33 5.77
N LEU A 129 0.05 -16.33 5.01
CA LEU A 129 -0.67 -17.60 4.86
C LEU A 129 -0.78 -18.38 6.18
N GLU A 130 0.17 -18.19 7.09
CA GLU A 130 0.16 -18.75 8.46
C GLU A 130 -0.52 -17.80 9.48
N GLY A 131 -1.19 -16.75 9.02
CA GLY A 131 -1.90 -15.80 9.88
C GLY A 131 -0.99 -14.80 10.61
N ILE A 132 0.27 -14.68 10.21
CA ILE A 132 1.23 -13.76 10.81
C ILE A 132 1.35 -12.51 9.96
N LYS A 133 0.93 -11.36 10.49
CA LYS A 133 1.10 -10.07 9.83
C LYS A 133 2.57 -9.73 9.61
N SER A 134 2.87 -9.14 8.46
CA SER A 134 4.24 -8.76 8.16
C SER A 134 4.35 -7.39 7.49
N VAL A 135 5.43 -6.70 7.82
CA VAL A 135 5.88 -5.48 7.15
C VAL A 135 7.22 -5.72 6.53
N VAL A 136 7.34 -5.39 5.27
CA VAL A 136 8.59 -5.42 4.53
C VAL A 136 9.04 -4.00 4.23
N GLU A 137 10.30 -3.67 4.54
CA GLU A 137 10.92 -2.43 4.10
C GLU A 137 11.83 -2.70 2.91
N MET A 138 11.53 -2.10 1.76
CA MET A 138 12.50 -1.89 0.69
C MET A 138 13.38 -0.70 1.10
N GLN A 139 14.71 -0.81 1.04
CA GLN A 139 15.59 0.31 1.38
C GLN A 139 15.27 1.55 0.54
N PHE A 140 14.99 1.33 -0.74
CA PHE A 140 14.48 2.30 -1.70
C PHE A 140 13.45 1.61 -2.60
N ALA A 141 12.44 2.35 -3.03
CA ALA A 141 11.44 1.85 -3.97
C ALA A 141 12.05 1.36 -5.28
N ASP A 142 13.20 1.93 -5.67
CA ASP A 142 13.99 1.54 -6.84
C ASP A 142 14.30 0.03 -6.88
N PHE A 143 14.55 -0.58 -5.72
CA PHE A 143 14.93 -1.99 -5.62
C PHE A 143 13.74 -2.96 -5.64
N VAL A 144 12.52 -2.46 -5.59
CA VAL A 144 11.31 -3.30 -5.65
C VAL A 144 11.22 -4.09 -6.95
N SER A 145 11.91 -3.63 -8.02
CA SER A 145 11.98 -4.34 -9.30
C SER A 145 12.52 -5.77 -9.17
N VAL A 146 13.40 -6.03 -8.19
CA VAL A 146 13.91 -7.38 -7.90
C VAL A 146 12.80 -8.28 -7.31
N GLY A 147 11.87 -7.71 -6.54
CA GLY A 147 10.72 -8.40 -5.96
C GLY A 147 9.45 -8.37 -6.83
N PHE A 148 9.50 -7.78 -8.03
CA PHE A 148 8.34 -7.49 -8.87
C PHE A 148 7.46 -8.72 -9.12
N ASN A 149 8.07 -9.86 -9.50
CA ASN A 149 7.33 -11.09 -9.74
C ASN A 149 6.54 -11.55 -8.50
N GLN A 150 7.13 -11.47 -7.30
CA GLN A 150 6.45 -11.86 -6.06
C GLN A 150 5.26 -10.95 -5.76
N ILE A 151 5.36 -9.67 -6.08
CA ILE A 151 4.28 -8.72 -5.87
C ILE A 151 3.16 -8.94 -6.87
N VAL A 152 3.45 -8.90 -8.18
CA VAL A 152 2.41 -8.87 -9.22
C VAL A 152 1.80 -10.24 -9.55
N ASN A 153 2.55 -11.34 -9.37
CA ASN A 153 2.09 -12.69 -9.70
C ASN A 153 1.67 -13.51 -8.49
N ASN A 154 2.19 -13.21 -7.31
CA ASN A 154 1.86 -13.94 -6.09
C ASN A 154 0.96 -13.11 -5.16
N LEU A 155 1.44 -12.02 -4.55
CA LEU A 155 0.65 -11.22 -3.62
C LEU A 155 -0.65 -10.72 -4.25
N ALA A 156 -0.57 -10.10 -5.41
CA ALA A 156 -1.73 -9.48 -6.07
C ALA A 156 -2.84 -10.47 -6.44
N LYS A 157 -2.49 -11.73 -6.70
CA LYS A 157 -3.42 -12.71 -7.29
C LYS A 157 -3.85 -13.81 -6.34
N ILE A 158 -3.30 -13.86 -5.12
CA ILE A 158 -3.56 -14.98 -4.24
C ILE A 158 -5.03 -15.04 -3.79
N ASN A 159 -5.66 -13.91 -3.53
CA ASN A 159 -7.07 -13.88 -3.17
C ASN A 159 -7.94 -14.35 -4.34
N TYR A 160 -7.78 -13.74 -5.51
CA TYR A 160 -8.54 -14.09 -6.71
C TYR A 160 -8.42 -15.57 -7.07
N ARG A 161 -7.22 -16.14 -6.94
CA ARG A 161 -6.96 -17.52 -7.36
C ARG A 161 -7.36 -18.56 -6.32
N TRP A 162 -7.17 -18.28 -5.03
CA TRP A 162 -7.34 -19.28 -3.95
C TRP A 162 -8.22 -18.81 -2.79
N GLY A 163 -8.75 -17.58 -2.83
CA GLY A 163 -9.56 -17.02 -1.74
C GLY A 163 -8.77 -16.80 -0.44
N GLN A 164 -7.44 -16.66 -0.54
CA GLN A 164 -6.56 -16.47 0.63
C GLN A 164 -6.12 -15.02 0.75
N ASN A 165 -6.13 -14.51 1.95
CA ASN A 165 -5.65 -13.16 2.24
C ASN A 165 -4.13 -13.06 2.02
N ALA A 166 -3.65 -11.86 1.68
CA ALA A 166 -2.24 -11.52 1.67
C ALA A 166 -2.01 -10.26 2.50
N ASP A 167 -2.06 -10.42 3.82
CA ASP A 167 -1.96 -9.36 4.82
C ASP A 167 -0.50 -8.91 4.98
N VAL A 168 0.01 -8.23 3.95
CA VAL A 168 1.40 -7.79 3.81
C VAL A 168 1.45 -6.31 3.50
N VAL A 169 2.23 -5.55 4.27
CA VAL A 169 2.54 -4.15 3.98
C VAL A 169 3.97 -4.04 3.46
N ILE A 170 4.16 -3.44 2.28
CA ILE A 170 5.48 -3.16 1.71
C ILE A 170 5.72 -1.66 1.74
N ARG A 171 6.63 -1.22 2.60
CA ARG A 171 7.06 0.18 2.70
C ARG A 171 8.15 0.46 1.68
N MET A 172 8.02 1.58 0.98
CA MET A 172 8.89 1.94 -0.14
C MET A 172 9.28 3.42 -0.10
N PRO A 173 10.45 3.76 0.46
CA PRO A 173 11.02 5.10 0.33
C PRO A 173 11.26 5.44 -1.14
N THR A 174 10.54 6.43 -1.68
CA THR A 174 10.47 6.75 -3.12
C THR A 174 10.80 8.21 -3.43
N GLY A 175 10.85 8.57 -4.70
CA GLY A 175 10.96 9.93 -5.20
C GLY A 175 12.37 10.51 -5.20
N ALA A 176 12.53 11.67 -5.85
CA ALA A 176 13.80 12.39 -5.98
C ALA A 176 14.07 13.39 -4.83
N GLY A 177 14.97 14.35 -5.05
CA GLY A 177 15.20 15.48 -4.14
C GLY A 177 16.22 15.27 -3.03
N VAL A 178 16.80 14.05 -2.88
CA VAL A 178 17.81 13.77 -1.85
C VAL A 178 19.26 13.68 -2.41
N GLY A 179 19.43 13.87 -3.71
CA GLY A 179 20.75 13.87 -4.35
C GLY A 179 21.46 12.53 -4.43
N ALA A 180 20.71 11.42 -4.41
CA ALA A 180 21.25 10.05 -4.38
C ALA A 180 21.45 9.41 -5.76
N GLY A 181 21.24 10.15 -6.84
CA GLY A 181 21.41 9.68 -8.23
C GLY A 181 20.25 8.82 -8.75
N PRO A 182 20.32 8.36 -10.02
CA PRO A 182 19.16 7.77 -10.71
C PRO A 182 18.71 6.42 -10.16
N PHE A 183 19.59 5.69 -9.49
CA PHE A 183 19.25 4.38 -8.89
C PHE A 183 18.60 4.46 -7.51
N HIS A 184 18.36 5.68 -7.01
CA HIS A 184 17.79 5.93 -5.69
C HIS A 184 16.78 7.08 -5.72
N SER A 185 16.26 7.43 -6.90
CA SER A 185 15.43 8.63 -7.08
C SER A 185 14.23 8.40 -8.00
N GLN A 186 13.88 7.13 -8.26
CA GLN A 186 12.76 6.80 -9.12
C GLN A 186 11.43 6.97 -8.40
N SER A 187 10.40 7.28 -9.18
CA SER A 187 8.99 7.20 -8.84
C SER A 187 8.41 6.07 -9.68
N ASN A 188 8.02 4.97 -9.07
CA ASN A 188 7.64 3.74 -9.78
C ASN A 188 6.29 3.18 -9.33
N GLU A 189 5.48 3.99 -8.70
CA GLU A 189 4.12 3.65 -8.26
C GLU A 189 3.22 3.23 -9.42
N ALA A 190 3.41 3.80 -10.61
CA ALA A 190 2.65 3.47 -11.81
C ALA A 190 2.74 1.98 -12.20
N TRP A 191 3.84 1.30 -11.89
CA TRP A 191 3.98 -0.14 -12.16
C TRP A 191 2.95 -0.98 -11.42
N PHE A 192 2.49 -0.51 -10.27
CA PHE A 192 1.63 -1.26 -9.36
C PHE A 192 0.17 -0.81 -9.42
N VAL A 193 -0.12 0.43 -9.76
CA VAL A 193 -1.51 0.89 -9.93
C VAL A 193 -2.21 0.20 -11.09
N HIS A 194 -1.45 -0.41 -12.00
CA HIS A 194 -1.95 -1.20 -13.11
C HIS A 194 -2.15 -2.70 -12.76
N THR A 195 -1.93 -3.09 -11.50
CA THR A 195 -1.98 -4.50 -11.08
C THR A 195 -3.18 -4.71 -10.14
N PRO A 196 -4.29 -5.34 -10.61
CA PRO A 196 -5.42 -5.67 -9.76
C PRO A 196 -5.03 -6.58 -8.60
N GLY A 197 -5.66 -6.38 -7.43
CA GLY A 197 -5.39 -7.14 -6.20
C GLY A 197 -4.36 -6.48 -5.27
N LEU A 198 -3.71 -5.39 -5.70
CA LEU A 198 -2.86 -4.56 -4.85
C LEU A 198 -3.62 -3.32 -4.38
N LYS A 199 -3.23 -2.79 -3.22
CA LYS A 199 -3.54 -1.42 -2.80
C LYS A 199 -2.28 -0.58 -2.83
N VAL A 200 -2.37 0.65 -3.35
CA VAL A 200 -1.24 1.57 -3.50
C VAL A 200 -1.56 2.86 -2.77
N VAL A 201 -0.79 3.15 -1.73
CA VAL A 201 -1.00 4.28 -0.81
C VAL A 201 0.21 5.20 -0.86
N TYR A 202 -0.03 6.50 -0.90
CA TYR A 202 1.03 7.51 -1.03
C TYR A 202 0.66 8.80 -0.26
N PRO A 203 0.88 8.87 1.06
CA PRO A 203 0.55 10.04 1.87
C PRO A 203 1.41 11.25 1.55
N SER A 204 0.83 12.44 1.75
CA SER A 204 1.49 13.74 1.56
C SER A 204 1.86 14.45 2.86
N ASN A 205 1.32 14.03 4.01
CA ASN A 205 1.50 14.71 5.29
C ASN A 205 1.66 13.72 6.46
N PRO A 206 2.20 14.16 7.62
CA PRO A 206 2.49 13.26 8.75
C PRO A 206 1.27 12.58 9.35
N GLN A 207 0.12 13.27 9.42
CA GLN A 207 -1.12 12.73 9.95
C GLN A 207 -1.62 11.57 9.09
N ASP A 208 -1.69 11.78 7.78
CA ASP A 208 -2.11 10.74 6.84
C ASP A 208 -1.08 9.60 6.74
N ALA A 209 0.21 9.90 6.82
CA ALA A 209 1.25 8.87 6.83
C ALA A 209 1.05 7.89 7.99
N LYS A 210 0.74 8.39 9.20
CA LYS A 210 0.41 7.53 10.34
C LYS A 210 -0.92 6.82 10.14
N GLY A 211 -2.00 7.54 9.82
CA GLY A 211 -3.34 6.98 9.74
C GLY A 211 -3.51 5.94 8.62
N LEU A 212 -2.93 6.19 7.44
CA LEU A 212 -2.96 5.26 6.32
C LEU A 212 -2.10 4.02 6.56
N LEU A 213 -0.95 4.17 7.24
CA LEU A 213 -0.11 3.02 7.57
C LEU A 213 -0.80 2.13 8.62
N LEU A 214 -1.50 2.72 9.59
CA LEU A 214 -2.30 1.96 10.55
C LEU A 214 -3.49 1.27 9.87
N ALA A 215 -4.15 1.93 8.90
CA ALA A 215 -5.20 1.32 8.09
C ALA A 215 -4.67 0.15 7.23
N ALA A 216 -3.43 0.26 6.73
CA ALA A 216 -2.80 -0.80 5.95
C ALA A 216 -2.60 -2.09 6.76
N PHE A 217 -2.39 -2.01 8.08
CA PHE A 217 -2.30 -3.19 8.95
C PHE A 217 -3.65 -3.85 9.22
N GLU A 218 -4.77 -3.15 9.03
CA GLU A 218 -6.10 -3.73 9.16
C GLU A 218 -6.60 -4.35 7.85
N ASP A 219 -5.98 -3.98 6.73
CA ASP A 219 -6.41 -4.45 5.42
C ASP A 219 -5.95 -5.89 5.17
N PRO A 220 -6.84 -6.80 4.74
CA PRO A 220 -6.47 -8.18 4.43
C PRO A 220 -5.76 -8.35 3.08
N ASN A 221 -5.64 -7.27 2.30
CA ASN A 221 -5.00 -7.26 0.99
C ASN A 221 -3.59 -6.70 1.06
N PRO A 222 -2.70 -7.00 0.09
CA PRO A 222 -1.36 -6.43 0.05
C PRO A 222 -1.41 -4.92 -0.19
N VAL A 223 -0.73 -4.18 0.67
CA VAL A 223 -0.64 -2.71 0.59
C VAL A 223 0.79 -2.30 0.29
N LEU A 224 0.96 -1.60 -0.82
CA LEU A 224 2.21 -0.93 -1.19
C LEU A 224 2.16 0.50 -0.66
N PHE A 225 3.01 0.81 0.30
CA PHE A 225 3.04 2.07 1.02
C PHE A 225 4.24 2.91 0.58
N PHE A 226 4.01 3.84 -0.33
CA PHE A 226 5.04 4.75 -0.86
C PHE A 226 5.26 5.92 0.09
N GLU A 227 6.52 6.22 0.37
CA GLU A 227 6.95 7.25 1.31
C GLU A 227 7.94 8.20 0.64
N HIS A 228 7.53 9.42 0.32
CA HIS A 228 8.43 10.34 -0.36
C HIS A 228 9.60 10.76 0.55
N LYS A 229 10.82 10.39 0.17
CA LYS A 229 12.05 10.60 0.97
C LYS A 229 12.32 12.05 1.34
N PHE A 230 12.02 12.98 0.42
CA PHE A 230 12.18 14.41 0.67
C PHE A 230 11.33 14.88 1.84
N LEU A 231 10.12 14.35 2.00
CA LEU A 231 9.19 14.71 3.07
C LEU A 231 9.65 14.21 4.45
N TYR A 232 10.47 13.19 4.52
CA TYR A 232 10.86 12.54 5.78
C TYR A 232 11.30 13.53 6.85
N ARG A 233 12.15 14.50 6.50
CA ARG A 233 12.74 15.43 7.44
C ARG A 233 12.38 16.89 7.19
N SER A 234 11.93 17.22 5.97
CA SER A 234 11.55 18.59 5.60
C SER A 234 10.16 18.97 6.10
N LEU A 235 9.26 17.98 6.26
CA LEU A 235 7.87 18.23 6.60
C LEU A 235 7.57 17.89 8.05
N LYS A 236 6.93 18.84 8.75
CA LYS A 236 6.30 18.65 10.08
C LYS A 236 4.81 18.94 10.00
N GLY A 237 4.04 18.27 10.84
CA GLY A 237 2.60 18.48 10.96
C GLY A 237 2.09 17.99 12.31
N GLU A 238 0.86 18.36 12.61
CA GLU A 238 0.16 17.94 13.83
C GLU A 238 -0.36 16.50 13.64
N VAL A 239 -0.04 15.61 14.57
CA VAL A 239 -0.38 14.20 14.53
C VAL A 239 -1.04 13.79 15.85
N PRO A 240 -2.24 13.17 15.84
CA PRO A 240 -2.85 12.64 17.03
C PRO A 240 -1.97 11.58 17.71
N ALA A 241 -1.86 11.67 19.05
CA ALA A 241 -1.08 10.73 19.86
C ALA A 241 -1.68 9.31 19.88
N GLY A 242 -3.02 9.20 19.80
CA GLY A 242 -3.74 7.94 19.85
C GLY A 242 -3.60 7.09 18.60
N TYR A 243 -4.21 5.91 18.66
CA TYR A 243 -4.37 5.03 17.51
C TYR A 243 -5.61 5.48 16.71
N TYR A 244 -5.44 5.72 15.43
CA TYR A 244 -6.51 6.10 14.49
C TYR A 244 -6.16 5.61 13.10
N ASN A 245 -7.14 5.53 12.22
CA ASN A 245 -6.88 5.27 10.80
C ASN A 245 -7.34 6.43 9.89
N THR A 246 -6.77 6.45 8.70
CA THR A 246 -7.26 7.22 7.55
C THR A 246 -7.73 6.20 6.51
N PRO A 247 -9.00 6.26 6.06
CA PRO A 247 -9.53 5.25 5.15
C PRO A 247 -8.75 5.17 3.84
N ILE A 248 -8.33 3.97 3.46
CA ILE A 248 -7.72 3.70 2.15
C ILE A 248 -8.79 3.85 1.07
N GLY A 249 -8.45 4.47 -0.05
CA GLY A 249 -9.37 4.74 -1.16
C GLY A 249 -10.19 6.01 -0.99
N LYS A 250 -9.79 6.91 -0.06
CA LYS A 250 -10.43 8.20 0.15
C LYS A 250 -9.43 9.34 -0.01
N ALA A 251 -9.74 10.23 -0.97
CA ALA A 251 -8.99 11.46 -1.19
C ALA A 251 -9.30 12.51 -0.10
N ALA A 252 -8.44 13.52 0.01
CA ALA A 252 -8.65 14.67 0.88
C ALA A 252 -8.54 15.98 0.11
N LEU A 253 -9.33 16.94 0.51
CA LEU A 253 -9.21 18.30 0.00
C LEU A 253 -8.12 19.03 0.79
N ALA A 254 -6.97 19.25 0.16
CA ALA A 254 -5.86 19.97 0.77
C ALA A 254 -6.06 21.50 0.74
N LYS A 255 -6.79 21.99 -0.27
CA LYS A 255 -7.14 23.41 -0.40
C LYS A 255 -8.42 23.55 -1.22
N GLU A 256 -9.32 24.45 -0.78
CA GLU A 256 -10.52 24.83 -1.53
C GLU A 256 -10.20 25.88 -2.60
N GLY A 257 -10.88 25.79 -3.75
CA GLY A 257 -10.79 26.75 -4.85
C GLY A 257 -11.91 26.61 -5.87
N GLN A 258 -11.93 27.52 -6.87
CA GLN A 258 -13.01 27.60 -7.86
C GLN A 258 -12.49 27.73 -9.31
N ASP A 259 -11.21 28.11 -9.51
CA ASP A 259 -10.69 28.43 -10.85
C ASP A 259 -10.05 27.25 -11.56
N LEU A 260 -9.36 26.40 -10.82
CA LEU A 260 -8.64 25.22 -11.32
C LEU A 260 -8.55 24.15 -10.25
N THR A 261 -8.83 22.90 -10.59
CA THR A 261 -8.56 21.74 -9.74
C THR A 261 -7.18 21.17 -10.08
N ILE A 262 -6.34 21.00 -9.07
CA ILE A 262 -5.07 20.25 -9.15
C ILE A 262 -5.27 18.93 -8.44
N ILE A 263 -5.17 17.83 -9.19
CA ILE A 263 -5.25 16.47 -8.66
C ILE A 263 -3.83 15.93 -8.53
N THR A 264 -3.44 15.54 -7.33
CA THR A 264 -2.05 15.17 -7.03
C THR A 264 -1.94 14.25 -5.81
N TYR A 265 -0.72 13.86 -5.45
CA TYR A 265 -0.41 13.05 -4.27
C TYR A 265 1.04 13.28 -3.82
N GLY A 266 1.39 12.79 -2.63
CA GLY A 266 2.75 12.83 -2.11
C GLY A 266 3.36 14.24 -2.12
N LEU A 267 4.57 14.38 -2.65
CA LEU A 267 5.27 15.68 -2.74
C LEU A 267 4.54 16.66 -3.66
N GLY A 268 3.81 16.18 -4.67
CA GLY A 268 3.04 17.03 -5.60
C GLY A 268 2.01 17.91 -4.91
N VAL A 269 1.45 17.50 -3.76
CA VAL A 269 0.54 18.33 -2.95
C VAL A 269 1.24 19.61 -2.47
N HIS A 270 2.50 19.50 -2.03
CA HIS A 270 3.27 20.65 -1.56
C HIS A 270 3.65 21.57 -2.72
N TRP A 271 4.03 21.04 -3.88
CA TRP A 271 4.26 21.84 -5.08
C TRP A 271 3.00 22.62 -5.51
N ALA A 272 1.83 21.95 -5.45
CA ALA A 272 0.56 22.61 -5.77
C ALA A 272 0.23 23.73 -4.77
N LEU A 273 0.43 23.51 -3.46
CA LEU A 273 0.22 24.51 -2.43
C LEU A 273 1.16 25.71 -2.58
N ASP A 274 2.44 25.47 -2.87
CA ASP A 274 3.46 26.50 -3.07
C ASP A 274 3.14 27.32 -4.34
N ALA A 275 2.73 26.66 -5.43
CA ALA A 275 2.31 27.33 -6.66
C ALA A 275 1.06 28.19 -6.44
N ALA A 276 0.09 27.67 -5.70
CA ALA A 276 -1.13 28.40 -5.35
C ALA A 276 -0.84 29.65 -4.50
N ALA A 277 0.13 29.58 -3.58
CA ALA A 277 0.56 30.72 -2.78
C ALA A 277 1.23 31.84 -3.61
N GLN A 278 1.88 31.47 -4.72
CA GLN A 278 2.50 32.41 -5.66
C GLN A 278 1.52 33.08 -6.64
N ARG A 279 0.29 32.59 -6.71
CA ARG A 279 -0.74 33.06 -7.64
C ARG A 279 -2.02 33.44 -6.92
N PRO A 280 -1.99 34.49 -6.07
CA PRO A 280 -3.14 34.92 -5.27
C PRO A 280 -4.33 35.42 -6.11
N ASP A 281 -4.12 35.72 -7.39
CA ASP A 281 -5.16 36.14 -8.34
C ASP A 281 -6.12 35.02 -8.72
N TYR A 282 -5.77 33.76 -8.41
CA TYR A 282 -6.56 32.57 -8.70
C TYR A 282 -6.79 31.75 -7.43
N THR A 283 -7.91 31.04 -7.43
CA THR A 283 -8.26 30.11 -6.35
C THR A 283 -8.13 28.67 -6.86
N PHE A 284 -7.20 27.91 -6.28
CA PHE A 284 -6.92 26.54 -6.67
C PHE A 284 -7.59 25.56 -5.70
N GLU A 285 -8.34 24.61 -6.26
CA GLU A 285 -8.76 23.43 -5.53
C GLU A 285 -7.68 22.37 -5.64
N ILE A 286 -7.14 21.90 -4.51
CA ILE A 286 -6.07 20.91 -4.49
C ILE A 286 -6.60 19.66 -3.84
N LEU A 287 -6.72 18.60 -4.64
CA LEU A 287 -7.17 17.27 -4.22
C LEU A 287 -5.96 16.35 -4.02
N ASP A 288 -5.71 15.96 -2.78
CA ASP A 288 -4.74 14.93 -2.42
C ASP A 288 -5.38 13.55 -2.53
N LEU A 289 -4.90 12.74 -3.45
CA LEU A 289 -5.45 11.40 -3.69
C LEU A 289 -5.21 10.44 -2.52
N ARG A 290 -4.10 10.58 -1.77
CA ARG A 290 -3.71 9.69 -0.66
C ARG A 290 -3.54 8.23 -1.07
N THR A 291 -4.43 7.73 -1.93
CA THR A 291 -4.49 6.35 -2.42
C THR A 291 -4.60 6.38 -3.94
N LEU A 292 -3.70 5.64 -4.61
CA LEU A 292 -3.69 5.53 -6.06
C LEU A 292 -4.45 4.29 -6.53
N LEU A 293 -4.56 3.27 -5.67
CA LEU A 293 -5.36 2.08 -5.91
C LEU A 293 -5.90 1.55 -4.57
N PRO A 294 -7.22 1.49 -4.33
CA PRO A 294 -8.29 1.98 -5.21
C PRO A 294 -8.33 3.52 -5.26
N LEU A 295 -8.75 4.06 -6.40
CA LEU A 295 -8.85 5.50 -6.63
C LEU A 295 -10.22 6.03 -6.18
N ASP A 296 -10.26 7.19 -5.50
CA ASP A 296 -11.52 7.87 -5.13
C ASP A 296 -12.09 8.65 -6.33
N LEU A 297 -12.74 7.92 -7.24
CA LEU A 297 -13.31 8.51 -8.46
C LEU A 297 -14.40 9.55 -8.17
N ASP A 298 -15.20 9.35 -7.12
CA ASP A 298 -16.26 10.28 -6.75
C ASP A 298 -15.68 11.64 -6.34
N ALA A 299 -14.63 11.65 -5.54
CA ALA A 299 -13.93 12.87 -5.15
C ALA A 299 -13.31 13.58 -6.36
N ILE A 300 -12.68 12.83 -7.27
CA ILE A 300 -12.08 13.35 -8.50
C ILE A 300 -13.16 14.00 -9.39
N ILE A 301 -14.26 13.29 -9.66
CA ILE A 301 -15.35 13.78 -10.51
C ILE A 301 -15.98 15.03 -9.88
N THR A 302 -16.19 15.02 -8.56
CA THR A 302 -16.76 16.16 -7.82
C THR A 302 -15.88 17.41 -7.96
N ALA A 303 -14.58 17.27 -7.68
CA ALA A 303 -13.64 18.38 -7.76
C ALA A 303 -13.47 18.90 -9.20
N ALA A 304 -13.35 17.98 -10.17
CA ALA A 304 -13.24 18.34 -11.59
C ALA A 304 -14.50 19.05 -12.11
N SER A 305 -15.68 18.60 -11.71
CA SER A 305 -16.96 19.20 -12.12
C SER A 305 -17.15 20.61 -11.53
N LYS A 306 -16.61 20.84 -10.33
CA LYS A 306 -16.72 22.13 -9.64
C LYS A 306 -16.00 23.26 -10.39
N THR A 307 -14.79 23.03 -10.84
CA THR A 307 -13.97 24.06 -11.49
C THR A 307 -14.04 24.03 -13.01
N GLY A 308 -14.39 22.90 -13.61
CA GLY A 308 -14.41 22.68 -15.06
C GLY A 308 -13.02 22.73 -15.73
N ARG A 309 -11.96 22.86 -14.94
CA ARG A 309 -10.54 22.87 -15.41
C ARG A 309 -9.71 22.01 -14.48
N VAL A 310 -8.91 21.10 -15.03
CA VAL A 310 -8.16 20.13 -14.26
C VAL A 310 -6.71 20.08 -14.71
N LEU A 311 -5.81 20.08 -13.75
CA LEU A 311 -4.39 19.75 -13.90
C LEU A 311 -4.10 18.50 -13.08
N VAL A 312 -3.57 17.45 -13.72
CA VAL A 312 -3.01 16.28 -13.02
C VAL A 312 -1.52 16.50 -12.85
N LEU A 313 -1.05 16.46 -11.60
CA LEU A 313 0.34 16.74 -11.25
C LEU A 313 0.94 15.55 -10.51
N HIS A 314 2.07 15.04 -11.00
CA HIS A 314 2.84 13.99 -10.33
C HIS A 314 4.33 14.10 -10.69
N GLU A 315 5.18 13.42 -9.91
CA GLU A 315 6.64 13.40 -10.11
C GLU A 315 7.08 12.34 -11.13
N ASP A 316 6.27 11.30 -11.34
CA ASP A 316 6.57 10.19 -12.22
C ASP A 316 6.68 10.64 -13.69
N THR A 317 7.24 9.77 -14.54
CA THR A 317 7.43 10.05 -15.96
C THR A 317 6.09 10.18 -16.72
N LEU A 318 6.09 10.94 -17.82
CA LEU A 318 4.93 11.06 -18.70
C LEU A 318 4.73 9.85 -19.63
N THR A 319 5.71 8.96 -19.69
CA THR A 319 5.73 7.81 -20.64
C THR A 319 5.75 6.50 -19.90
#